data_9bd455192e2b6356a790d5531b62cda7
#
_entry.id   9bd455192e2b6356a790d5531b62cda7
#
_cell.length_a   1.000
_cell.length_b   1.000
_cell.length_c   1.000
_cell.angle_alpha   90.00
_cell.angle_beta   90.00
_cell.angle_gamma   90.00
#
_symmetry.space_group_name_H-M   'P 1'
#
loop_
_entity.id
_entity.type
_entity.pdbx_description
1 polymer ?
#
loop_
_entity_poly.entity_id
_entity_poly.type
_entity_poly.pdbx_seq_one_letter_code
_entity_poly.pdbx_strand_id
1 'polypeptide(L)'
;MRSRDSSGWPTIAAFASVCAGTQLLWLTYAPVDTGTAHYYGVSVSAVGWLAEIFPLLYVVLAIPAGRLLDTHFRPALLAGGALMAAGGVLRLGGQTFAWAMAGQLAVAVAQPVVVSAMGKVSADYLPVDRRAAGIAVASAGSFAGMLLALILGPTLGAHGQIERLLVVQAVLGVLAAGALALTLRRPGYEGDESAAVEGGAVRTLWALPTMRTLCGLAFVGFGVFVALATWLQTLLSPAGISEQSAGVLLVAMVVAGIAGCAVLPPLLARRGAERTFMRGAVLTSAFGCAALGAFTMLGARAGVIAVMGLVMLPALPVILTATERLAGSAEGTAGAMIWMAGNLGGLVVALIVQVLVHEPLAAFLAMAAVSLLGVPLAARFPSARSAEGEVAVGGAMLAGSASGVAGNED
;
A
#
# COMPACT_ATOMS: atom_id res chain seq x y z
N MET A 1 38.73 0.44 5.52
CA MET A 1 37.38 1.08 5.51
C MET A 1 36.60 0.46 4.35
N ARG A 2 35.91 -0.65 4.53
CA ARG A 2 35.00 -1.21 3.51
C ARG A 2 33.72 -0.38 3.56
N SER A 3 33.23 0.04 2.41
CA SER A 3 32.04 0.91 2.27
C SER A 3 30.82 0.30 2.99
N ARG A 4 30.47 0.82 4.16
CA ARG A 4 29.23 0.50 4.91
C ARG A 4 27.95 0.88 4.13
N ASP A 5 28.12 1.57 3.01
CA ASP A 5 27.05 2.21 2.23
C ASP A 5 26.13 1.28 1.43
N SER A 6 26.54 0.02 1.18
CA SER A 6 25.76 -0.90 0.33
C SER A 6 25.09 -2.05 1.10
N SER A 7 25.28 -2.16 2.43
CA SER A 7 24.89 -3.36 3.18
C SER A 7 23.37 -3.53 3.39
N GLY A 8 22.60 -2.44 3.40
CA GLY A 8 21.14 -2.48 3.65
C GLY A 8 20.28 -2.72 2.40
N TRP A 9 20.74 -2.37 1.21
CA TRP A 9 19.96 -2.48 -0.01
C TRP A 9 19.49 -3.91 -0.36
N PRO A 10 20.26 -4.99 -0.13
CA PRO A 10 19.75 -6.34 -0.33
C PRO A 10 18.54 -6.66 0.55
N THR A 11 18.50 -6.15 1.78
CA THR A 11 17.33 -6.32 2.66
C THR A 11 16.12 -5.51 2.15
N ILE A 12 16.34 -4.28 1.68
CA ILE A 12 15.29 -3.48 1.05
C ILE A 12 14.74 -4.17 -0.20
N ALA A 13 15.59 -4.72 -1.06
CA ALA A 13 15.16 -5.43 -2.27
C ALA A 13 14.39 -6.73 -1.94
N ALA A 14 14.86 -7.51 -0.96
CA ALA A 14 14.16 -8.69 -0.48
C ALA A 14 12.81 -8.33 0.16
N PHE A 15 12.76 -7.25 0.94
CA PHE A 15 11.52 -6.74 1.52
C PHE A 15 10.55 -6.24 0.43
N ALA A 16 11.03 -5.51 -0.57
CA ALA A 16 10.21 -5.07 -1.71
C ALA A 16 9.63 -6.27 -2.48
N SER A 17 10.36 -7.39 -2.60
CA SER A 17 9.82 -8.60 -3.22
C SER A 17 8.74 -9.27 -2.37
N VAL A 18 8.79 -9.18 -1.03
CA VAL A 18 7.69 -9.64 -0.15
C VAL A 18 6.49 -8.68 -0.26
N CYS A 19 6.71 -7.37 -0.32
CA CYS A 19 5.64 -6.42 -0.61
C CYS A 19 4.96 -6.72 -1.96
N ALA A 20 5.74 -7.02 -3.00
CA ALA A 20 5.21 -7.46 -4.29
C ALA A 20 4.41 -8.77 -4.15
N GLY A 21 4.93 -9.74 -3.39
CA GLY A 21 4.26 -11.01 -3.10
C GLY A 21 2.88 -10.81 -2.48
N THR A 22 2.73 -9.94 -1.48
CA THR A 22 1.43 -9.69 -0.85
C THR A 22 0.40 -9.14 -1.83
N GLN A 23 0.80 -8.23 -2.71
CA GLN A 23 -0.09 -7.62 -3.69
C GLN A 23 -0.41 -8.57 -4.85
N LEU A 24 0.58 -9.34 -5.31
CA LEU A 24 0.40 -10.39 -6.31
C LEU A 24 -0.64 -11.42 -5.83
N LEU A 25 -0.49 -11.87 -4.58
CA LEU A 25 -1.37 -12.87 -3.99
C LEU A 25 -2.77 -12.31 -3.66
N TRP A 26 -2.88 -11.04 -3.33
CA TRP A 26 -4.16 -10.34 -3.13
C TRP A 26 -5.00 -10.35 -4.41
N LEU A 27 -4.43 -9.87 -5.51
CA LEU A 27 -5.15 -9.69 -6.77
C LEU A 27 -5.14 -10.93 -7.68
N THR A 28 -4.75 -12.11 -7.17
CA THR A 28 -4.64 -13.35 -7.95
C THR A 28 -5.86 -13.61 -8.83
N TYR A 29 -7.04 -13.51 -8.26
CA TYR A 29 -8.29 -13.95 -8.87
C TYR A 29 -9.05 -12.85 -9.59
N ALA A 30 -8.74 -11.58 -9.32
CA ALA A 30 -9.44 -10.44 -9.90
C ALA A 30 -9.46 -10.43 -11.45
N PRO A 31 -8.33 -10.69 -12.15
CA PRO A 31 -8.31 -10.69 -13.61
C PRO A 31 -8.81 -12.01 -14.25
N VAL A 32 -9.23 -13.00 -13.46
CA VAL A 32 -9.67 -14.34 -13.92
C VAL A 32 -10.84 -14.89 -13.11
N ASP A 33 -11.70 -14.01 -12.63
CA ASP A 33 -12.78 -14.30 -11.71
C ASP A 33 -13.78 -15.35 -12.25
N THR A 34 -14.23 -15.20 -13.49
CA THR A 34 -15.15 -16.12 -14.17
C THR A 34 -14.54 -17.51 -14.34
N GLY A 35 -13.27 -17.58 -14.77
CA GLY A 35 -12.53 -18.84 -14.88
C GLY A 35 -12.34 -19.51 -13.52
N THR A 36 -12.06 -18.72 -12.49
CA THR A 36 -11.92 -19.18 -11.11
C THR A 36 -13.24 -19.68 -10.53
N ALA A 37 -14.36 -18.99 -10.81
CA ALA A 37 -15.69 -19.44 -10.40
C ALA A 37 -16.02 -20.80 -10.98
N HIS A 38 -15.74 -21.01 -12.26
CA HIS A 38 -15.91 -22.30 -12.91
C HIS A 38 -14.99 -23.39 -12.32
N TYR A 39 -13.71 -23.06 -12.08
CA TYR A 39 -12.72 -24.00 -11.53
C TYR A 39 -13.09 -24.52 -10.14
N TYR A 40 -13.62 -23.67 -9.26
CA TYR A 40 -14.04 -24.04 -7.91
C TYR A 40 -15.52 -24.42 -7.80
N GLY A 41 -16.32 -24.31 -8.86
CA GLY A 41 -17.76 -24.59 -8.85
C GLY A 41 -18.56 -23.64 -7.96
N VAL A 42 -18.19 -22.35 -7.89
CA VAL A 42 -18.83 -21.32 -7.08
C VAL A 42 -19.31 -20.14 -7.92
N SER A 43 -20.05 -19.21 -7.34
CA SER A 43 -20.44 -17.98 -8.03
C SER A 43 -19.26 -17.00 -8.18
N VAL A 44 -19.30 -16.14 -9.21
CA VAL A 44 -18.33 -15.04 -9.38
C VAL A 44 -18.31 -14.12 -8.16
N SER A 45 -19.48 -13.89 -7.53
CA SER A 45 -19.57 -13.12 -6.28
C SER A 45 -18.78 -13.78 -5.13
N ALA A 46 -18.77 -15.11 -5.04
CA ALA A 46 -17.95 -15.81 -4.05
C ALA A 46 -16.45 -15.61 -4.31
N VAL A 47 -16.02 -15.61 -5.59
CA VAL A 47 -14.63 -15.31 -5.98
C VAL A 47 -14.27 -13.87 -5.62
N GLY A 48 -15.17 -12.90 -5.77
CA GLY A 48 -14.96 -11.52 -5.37
C GLY A 48 -14.56 -11.38 -3.90
N TRP A 49 -15.12 -12.18 -3.01
CA TRP A 49 -14.74 -12.19 -1.59
C TRP A 49 -13.28 -12.55 -1.34
N LEU A 50 -12.63 -13.28 -2.24
CA LEU A 50 -11.20 -13.60 -2.13
C LEU A 50 -10.31 -12.35 -2.21
N ALA A 51 -10.77 -11.28 -2.83
CA ALA A 51 -10.09 -9.99 -2.87
C ALA A 51 -10.57 -9.04 -1.76
N GLU A 52 -11.89 -9.02 -1.48
CA GLU A 52 -12.49 -8.07 -0.55
C GLU A 52 -12.14 -8.31 0.93
N ILE A 53 -11.75 -9.54 1.30
CA ILE A 53 -11.31 -9.83 2.68
C ILE A 53 -10.03 -9.06 3.07
N PHE A 54 -9.20 -8.63 2.10
CA PHE A 54 -7.94 -7.94 2.38
C PHE A 54 -8.16 -6.55 2.99
N PRO A 55 -8.87 -5.61 2.35
CA PRO A 55 -9.13 -4.32 2.97
C PRO A 55 -9.92 -4.44 4.27
N LEU A 56 -10.85 -5.40 4.39
CA LEU A 56 -11.60 -5.64 5.62
C LEU A 56 -10.69 -6.08 6.77
N LEU A 57 -9.87 -7.11 6.57
CA LEU A 57 -8.92 -7.57 7.60
C LEU A 57 -7.83 -6.54 7.86
N TYR A 58 -7.45 -5.76 6.83
CA TYR A 58 -6.46 -4.71 7.02
C TYR A 58 -6.94 -3.67 8.03
N VAL A 59 -8.16 -3.17 7.91
CA VAL A 59 -8.72 -2.18 8.84
C VAL A 59 -8.74 -2.72 10.28
N VAL A 60 -9.06 -3.99 10.47
CA VAL A 60 -9.12 -4.62 11.79
C VAL A 60 -7.73 -4.90 12.38
N LEU A 61 -6.81 -5.39 11.53
CA LEU A 61 -5.51 -5.90 11.98
C LEU A 61 -4.37 -4.86 11.91
N ALA A 62 -4.57 -3.71 11.27
CA ALA A 62 -3.52 -2.71 11.07
C ALA A 62 -2.86 -2.28 12.40
N ILE A 63 -3.65 -1.88 13.39
CA ILE A 63 -3.11 -1.41 14.66
C ILE A 63 -2.40 -2.52 15.46
N PRO A 64 -2.97 -3.75 15.62
CA PRO A 64 -2.23 -4.87 16.19
C PRO A 64 -0.92 -5.18 15.46
N ALA A 65 -0.93 -5.16 14.11
CA ALA A 65 0.26 -5.41 13.30
C ALA A 65 1.34 -4.32 13.51
N GLY A 66 0.93 -3.05 13.55
CA GLY A 66 1.83 -1.94 13.82
C GLY A 66 2.50 -2.03 15.18
N ARG A 67 1.74 -2.32 16.23
CA ARG A 67 2.28 -2.54 17.59
C ARG A 67 3.23 -3.73 17.64
N LEU A 68 2.91 -4.82 16.94
CA LEU A 68 3.76 -5.99 16.85
C LEU A 68 5.09 -5.66 16.18
N LEU A 69 5.07 -4.84 15.15
CA LEU A 69 6.27 -4.33 14.47
C LEU A 69 7.11 -3.42 15.39
N ASP A 70 6.47 -2.58 16.20
CA ASP A 70 7.18 -1.68 17.11
C ASP A 70 7.86 -2.45 18.25
N THR A 71 7.26 -3.54 18.73
CA THR A 71 7.76 -4.33 19.87
C THR A 71 8.67 -5.49 19.46
N HIS A 72 8.37 -6.16 18.33
CA HIS A 72 9.04 -7.39 17.88
C HIS A 72 9.31 -7.36 16.36
N PHE A 73 10.01 -6.32 15.89
CA PHE A 73 10.17 -6.04 14.46
C PHE A 73 10.60 -7.24 13.60
N ARG A 74 11.77 -7.82 13.88
CA ARG A 74 12.31 -8.92 13.05
C ARG A 74 11.46 -10.19 13.10
N PRO A 75 11.06 -10.70 14.29
CA PRO A 75 10.14 -11.84 14.36
C PRO A 75 8.81 -11.61 13.68
N ALA A 76 8.20 -10.42 13.85
CA ALA A 76 6.95 -10.07 13.23
C ALA A 76 7.04 -10.06 11.69
N LEU A 77 8.09 -9.45 11.16
CA LEU A 77 8.28 -9.36 9.71
C LEU A 77 8.59 -10.75 9.10
N LEU A 78 9.38 -11.59 9.78
CA LEU A 78 9.62 -12.97 9.38
C LEU A 78 8.33 -13.80 9.40
N ALA A 79 7.52 -13.67 10.45
CA ALA A 79 6.22 -14.33 10.55
C ALA A 79 5.25 -13.87 9.45
N GLY A 80 5.20 -12.57 9.15
CA GLY A 80 4.41 -12.01 8.05
C GLY A 80 4.82 -12.59 6.70
N GLY A 81 6.13 -12.60 6.39
CA GLY A 81 6.65 -13.20 5.15
C GLY A 81 6.38 -14.70 5.05
N ALA A 82 6.57 -15.44 6.15
CA ALA A 82 6.30 -16.88 6.21
C ALA A 82 4.80 -17.18 6.05
N LEU A 83 3.94 -16.40 6.69
CA LEU A 83 2.48 -16.56 6.59
C LEU A 83 1.97 -16.25 5.17
N MET A 84 2.52 -15.21 4.54
CA MET A 84 2.26 -14.90 3.13
C MET A 84 2.63 -16.09 2.22
N ALA A 85 3.83 -16.65 2.38
CA ALA A 85 4.28 -17.80 1.60
C ALA A 85 3.44 -19.04 1.87
N ALA A 86 3.13 -19.33 3.14
CA ALA A 86 2.24 -20.42 3.54
C ALA A 86 0.84 -20.27 2.92
N GLY A 87 0.27 -19.06 2.93
CA GLY A 87 -1.01 -18.76 2.28
C GLY A 87 -0.96 -19.01 0.77
N GLY A 88 0.15 -18.66 0.11
CA GLY A 88 0.38 -19.00 -1.30
C GLY A 88 0.37 -20.50 -1.55
N VAL A 89 1.02 -21.28 -0.70
CA VAL A 89 1.08 -22.77 -0.80
C VAL A 89 -0.26 -23.41 -0.42
N LEU A 90 -0.95 -22.92 0.60
CA LEU A 90 -2.25 -23.45 1.03
C LEU A 90 -3.29 -23.48 -0.09
N ARG A 91 -3.25 -22.54 -1.03
CA ARG A 91 -4.15 -22.51 -2.19
C ARG A 91 -3.96 -23.70 -3.14
N LEU A 92 -2.85 -24.42 -3.03
CA LEU A 92 -2.55 -25.65 -3.79
C LEU A 92 -3.08 -26.91 -3.12
N GLY A 93 -3.71 -26.81 -1.92
CA GLY A 93 -4.18 -27.96 -1.13
C GLY A 93 -5.29 -28.76 -1.77
N GLY A 94 -5.97 -28.23 -2.81
CA GLY A 94 -7.01 -28.93 -3.56
C GLY A 94 -7.89 -27.99 -4.37
N GLN A 95 -8.79 -28.60 -5.14
CA GLN A 95 -9.73 -27.91 -6.03
C GLN A 95 -11.02 -27.45 -5.33
N THR A 96 -11.00 -27.26 -4.03
CA THR A 96 -12.14 -26.72 -3.29
C THR A 96 -11.94 -25.26 -2.95
N PHE A 97 -13.01 -24.47 -3.00
CA PHE A 97 -13.00 -23.06 -2.66
C PHE A 97 -12.47 -22.79 -1.25
N ALA A 98 -12.62 -23.75 -0.33
CA ALA A 98 -12.12 -23.65 1.04
C ALA A 98 -10.60 -23.49 1.11
N TRP A 99 -9.84 -24.18 0.25
CA TRP A 99 -8.37 -24.00 0.19
C TRP A 99 -7.96 -22.62 -0.34
N ALA A 100 -8.67 -22.15 -1.38
CA ALA A 100 -8.46 -20.80 -1.89
C ALA A 100 -8.72 -19.75 -0.80
N MET A 101 -9.85 -19.87 -0.09
CA MET A 101 -10.23 -18.97 0.98
C MET A 101 -9.25 -19.03 2.17
N ALA A 102 -8.86 -20.23 2.60
CA ALA A 102 -7.89 -20.39 3.69
C ALA A 102 -6.55 -19.75 3.35
N GLY A 103 -6.05 -19.94 2.13
CA GLY A 103 -4.82 -19.31 1.66
C GLY A 103 -4.94 -17.79 1.56
N GLN A 104 -6.06 -17.26 1.04
CA GLN A 104 -6.31 -15.83 0.98
C GLN A 104 -6.40 -15.18 2.37
N LEU A 105 -7.07 -15.83 3.32
CA LEU A 105 -7.12 -15.39 4.72
C LEU A 105 -5.72 -15.31 5.33
N ALA A 106 -4.86 -16.31 5.12
CA ALA A 106 -3.50 -16.30 5.62
C ALA A 106 -2.70 -15.11 5.04
N VAL A 107 -2.80 -14.86 3.73
CA VAL A 107 -2.14 -13.71 3.09
C VAL A 107 -2.71 -12.39 3.59
N ALA A 108 -4.03 -12.29 3.74
CA ALA A 108 -4.71 -11.08 4.20
C ALA A 108 -4.33 -10.73 5.67
N VAL A 109 -4.08 -11.73 6.51
CA VAL A 109 -3.55 -11.53 7.88
C VAL A 109 -2.08 -11.10 7.85
N ALA A 110 -1.28 -11.61 6.91
CA ALA A 110 0.13 -11.26 6.77
C ALA A 110 0.33 -9.83 6.25
N GLN A 111 -0.55 -9.35 5.36
CA GLN A 111 -0.39 -8.10 4.64
C GLN A 111 -0.22 -6.86 5.54
N PRO A 112 -1.02 -6.63 6.61
CA PRO A 112 -0.82 -5.50 7.50
C PRO A 112 0.57 -5.45 8.14
N VAL A 113 1.14 -6.60 8.52
CA VAL A 113 2.49 -6.67 9.08
C VAL A 113 3.52 -6.28 8.02
N VAL A 114 3.40 -6.82 6.81
CA VAL A 114 4.38 -6.57 5.74
C VAL A 114 4.33 -5.11 5.29
N VAL A 115 3.17 -4.59 4.87
CA VAL A 115 3.14 -3.27 4.24
C VAL A 115 3.30 -2.12 5.24
N SER A 116 2.91 -2.32 6.53
CA SER A 116 3.15 -1.30 7.57
C SER A 116 4.62 -1.17 7.93
N ALA A 117 5.45 -2.16 7.63
CA ALA A 117 6.87 -2.18 7.96
C ALA A 117 7.75 -1.32 7.03
N MET A 118 7.21 -0.68 5.97
CA MET A 118 8.02 0.02 4.95
C MET A 118 8.92 1.11 5.53
N GLY A 119 8.40 1.94 6.43
CA GLY A 119 9.16 2.97 7.14
C GLY A 119 10.25 2.34 7.98
N LYS A 120 9.85 1.42 8.87
CA LYS A 120 10.75 0.78 9.84
C LYS A 120 11.87 -0.03 9.19
N VAL A 121 11.58 -0.82 8.14
CA VAL A 121 12.64 -1.51 7.38
C VAL A 121 13.63 -0.51 6.78
N SER A 122 13.14 0.60 6.26
CA SER A 122 14.00 1.64 5.67
C SER A 122 14.84 2.34 6.74
N ALA A 123 14.27 2.61 7.92
CA ALA A 123 14.97 3.23 9.04
C ALA A 123 16.04 2.30 9.65
N ASP A 124 15.73 1.02 9.82
CA ASP A 124 16.64 0.05 10.45
C ASP A 124 17.80 -0.38 9.54
N TYR A 125 17.67 -0.27 8.22
CA TYR A 125 18.67 -0.79 7.27
C TYR A 125 19.34 0.27 6.40
N LEU A 126 18.82 1.50 6.35
CA LEU A 126 19.40 2.57 5.53
C LEU A 126 19.73 3.83 6.35
N PRO A 127 20.78 4.57 5.96
CA PRO A 127 21.07 5.87 6.54
C PRO A 127 19.97 6.88 6.19
N VAL A 128 19.79 7.91 7.00
CA VAL A 128 18.69 8.89 6.95
C VAL A 128 18.48 9.49 5.56
N ASP A 129 19.56 9.82 4.85
CA ASP A 129 19.54 10.40 3.50
C ASP A 129 19.00 9.43 2.43
N ARG A 130 18.94 8.11 2.71
CA ARG A 130 18.49 7.06 1.78
C ARG A 130 17.15 6.41 2.15
N ARG A 131 16.58 6.72 3.32
CA ARG A 131 15.32 6.12 3.80
C ARG A 131 14.15 6.37 2.84
N ALA A 132 14.02 7.60 2.32
CA ALA A 132 13.01 7.91 1.32
C ALA A 132 13.10 7.04 0.05
N ALA A 133 14.32 6.74 -0.39
CA ALA A 133 14.53 5.84 -1.53
C ALA A 133 14.19 4.38 -1.17
N GLY A 134 14.48 3.93 0.05
CA GLY A 134 14.08 2.61 0.55
C GLY A 134 12.56 2.43 0.57
N ILE A 135 11.82 3.40 1.11
CA ILE A 135 10.36 3.42 1.12
C ILE A 135 9.81 3.42 -0.31
N ALA A 136 10.42 4.23 -1.20
CA ALA A 136 10.01 4.26 -2.60
C ALA A 136 10.19 2.92 -3.31
N VAL A 137 11.30 2.21 -3.07
CA VAL A 137 11.56 0.88 -3.62
C VAL A 137 10.56 -0.14 -3.09
N ALA A 138 10.25 -0.13 -1.79
CA ALA A 138 9.24 -1.01 -1.19
C ALA A 138 7.84 -0.76 -1.77
N SER A 139 7.45 0.51 -1.92
CA SER A 139 6.18 0.92 -2.52
C SER A 139 6.10 0.54 -3.99
N ALA A 140 7.17 0.77 -4.77
CA ALA A 140 7.25 0.33 -6.16
C ALA A 140 7.15 -1.20 -6.28
N GLY A 141 7.73 -1.95 -5.32
CA GLY A 141 7.56 -3.39 -5.19
C GLY A 141 6.09 -3.78 -5.05
N SER A 142 5.33 -3.10 -4.18
CA SER A 142 3.89 -3.34 -4.03
C SER A 142 3.14 -3.15 -5.35
N PHE A 143 3.35 -2.05 -6.04
CA PHE A 143 2.71 -1.80 -7.33
C PHE A 143 3.17 -2.78 -8.42
N ALA A 144 4.44 -3.21 -8.40
CA ALA A 144 4.92 -4.26 -9.29
C ALA A 144 4.22 -5.61 -9.04
N GLY A 145 3.92 -5.94 -7.79
CA GLY A 145 3.11 -7.11 -7.43
C GLY A 145 1.70 -7.06 -8.01
N MET A 146 1.03 -5.90 -7.91
CA MET A 146 -0.28 -5.68 -8.55
C MET A 146 -0.20 -5.85 -10.06
N LEU A 147 0.82 -5.25 -10.70
CA LEU A 147 1.04 -5.38 -12.14
C LEU A 147 1.26 -6.83 -12.55
N LEU A 148 2.07 -7.57 -11.80
CA LEU A 148 2.30 -9.00 -12.04
C LEU A 148 1.01 -9.81 -11.93
N ALA A 149 0.11 -9.50 -10.99
CA ALA A 149 -1.19 -10.16 -10.89
C ALA A 149 -2.05 -9.93 -12.14
N LEU A 150 -2.11 -8.68 -12.61
CA LEU A 150 -2.87 -8.29 -13.81
C LEU A 150 -2.32 -8.92 -15.10
N ILE A 151 -1.01 -9.22 -15.16
CA ILE A 151 -0.38 -9.87 -16.31
C ILE A 151 -0.46 -11.39 -16.21
N LEU A 152 -0.08 -11.96 -15.05
CA LEU A 152 -0.01 -13.42 -14.88
C LEU A 152 -1.40 -14.05 -14.84
N GLY A 153 -2.42 -13.35 -14.31
CA GLY A 153 -3.79 -13.84 -14.29
C GLY A 153 -4.27 -14.28 -15.68
N PRO A 154 -4.40 -13.36 -16.65
CA PRO A 154 -4.85 -13.70 -18.00
C PRO A 154 -3.89 -14.62 -18.76
N THR A 155 -2.58 -14.53 -18.53
CA THR A 155 -1.59 -15.31 -19.27
C THR A 155 -1.45 -16.75 -18.78
N LEU A 156 -1.54 -16.98 -17.49
CA LEU A 156 -1.36 -18.31 -16.88
C LEU A 156 -2.68 -18.96 -16.40
N GLY A 157 -3.67 -18.12 -16.01
CA GLY A 157 -4.94 -18.59 -15.48
C GLY A 157 -6.05 -18.72 -16.52
N ALA A 158 -5.81 -18.32 -17.78
CA ALA A 158 -6.76 -18.47 -18.86
C ALA A 158 -7.06 -19.96 -19.16
N HIS A 159 -8.22 -20.22 -19.78
CA HIS A 159 -8.64 -21.56 -20.22
C HIS A 159 -8.66 -22.63 -19.10
N GLY A 160 -8.95 -22.23 -17.87
CA GLY A 160 -9.05 -23.14 -16.72
C GLY A 160 -7.72 -23.58 -16.10
N GLN A 161 -6.61 -22.98 -16.48
CA GLN A 161 -5.26 -23.30 -15.93
C GLN A 161 -4.98 -22.56 -14.61
N ILE A 162 -5.97 -22.40 -13.76
CA ILE A 162 -5.85 -21.69 -12.46
C ILE A 162 -4.73 -22.30 -11.60
N GLU A 163 -4.60 -23.62 -11.57
CA GLU A 163 -3.57 -24.32 -10.79
C GLU A 163 -2.15 -23.84 -11.18
N ARG A 164 -1.87 -23.69 -12.49
CA ARG A 164 -0.58 -23.20 -12.97
C ARG A 164 -0.27 -21.78 -12.46
N LEU A 165 -1.28 -20.92 -12.48
CA LEU A 165 -1.17 -19.56 -11.92
C LEU A 165 -0.82 -19.62 -10.43
N LEU A 166 -1.53 -20.45 -9.66
CA LEU A 166 -1.30 -20.61 -8.22
C LEU A 166 0.08 -21.17 -7.90
N VAL A 167 0.56 -22.15 -8.67
CA VAL A 167 1.93 -22.72 -8.49
C VAL A 167 2.99 -21.64 -8.70
N VAL A 168 2.91 -20.88 -9.80
CA VAL A 168 3.89 -19.81 -10.09
C VAL A 168 3.90 -18.77 -8.96
N GLN A 169 2.73 -18.36 -8.51
CA GLN A 169 2.62 -17.36 -7.43
C GLN A 169 3.11 -17.91 -6.08
N ALA A 170 2.83 -19.16 -5.76
CA ALA A 170 3.35 -19.81 -4.54
C ALA A 170 4.88 -19.87 -4.54
N VAL A 171 5.49 -20.25 -5.66
CA VAL A 171 6.96 -20.27 -5.83
C VAL A 171 7.53 -18.88 -5.62
N LEU A 172 6.97 -17.85 -6.28
CA LEU A 172 7.42 -16.47 -6.12
C LEU A 172 7.30 -15.99 -4.66
N GLY A 173 6.19 -16.31 -3.98
CA GLY A 173 5.97 -15.99 -2.57
C GLY A 173 7.00 -16.66 -1.65
N VAL A 174 7.28 -17.95 -1.86
CA VAL A 174 8.27 -18.69 -1.07
C VAL A 174 9.69 -18.14 -1.30
N LEU A 175 10.06 -17.85 -2.55
CA LEU A 175 11.34 -17.24 -2.87
C LEU A 175 11.52 -15.86 -2.23
N ALA A 176 10.49 -15.01 -2.29
CA ALA A 176 10.51 -13.69 -1.67
C ALA A 176 10.65 -13.79 -0.13
N ALA A 177 9.87 -14.65 0.53
CA ALA A 177 9.96 -14.88 1.97
C ALA A 177 11.33 -15.46 2.38
N GLY A 178 11.88 -16.40 1.60
CA GLY A 178 13.21 -16.96 1.81
C GLY A 178 14.31 -15.92 1.67
N ALA A 179 14.25 -15.08 0.64
CA ALA A 179 15.19 -13.98 0.44
C ALA A 179 15.15 -12.97 1.62
N LEU A 180 13.94 -12.63 2.10
CA LEU A 180 13.79 -11.78 3.27
C LEU A 180 14.37 -12.43 4.52
N ALA A 181 14.09 -13.70 4.77
CA ALA A 181 14.62 -14.44 5.92
C ALA A 181 16.15 -14.50 5.93
N LEU A 182 16.78 -14.65 4.77
CA LEU A 182 18.23 -14.66 4.64
C LEU A 182 18.83 -13.27 4.89
N THR A 183 18.21 -12.21 4.39
CA THR A 183 18.75 -10.85 4.50
C THR A 183 18.52 -10.24 5.88
N LEU A 184 17.43 -10.58 6.58
CA LEU A 184 17.16 -10.13 7.96
C LEU A 184 18.14 -10.71 8.99
N ARG A 185 18.95 -11.73 8.64
CA ARG A 185 20.05 -12.23 9.49
C ARG A 185 21.20 -11.22 9.59
N ARG A 186 21.28 -10.27 8.67
CA ARG A 186 22.30 -9.21 8.70
C ARG A 186 21.96 -8.21 9.82
N PRO A 187 22.98 -7.67 10.52
CA PRO A 187 22.77 -6.60 11.47
C PRO A 187 22.16 -5.40 10.74
N GLY A 188 21.26 -4.68 11.41
CA GLY A 188 20.74 -3.41 10.94
C GLY A 188 21.84 -2.34 10.89
N TYR A 189 21.49 -1.19 10.32
CA TYR A 189 22.29 0.01 10.44
C TYR A 189 22.22 0.44 11.91
N GLU A 190 23.39 0.56 12.59
CA GLU A 190 23.46 0.99 13.97
C GLU A 190 22.97 2.44 14.09
N GLY A 191 21.76 2.61 14.47
CA GLY A 191 21.13 3.86 14.84
C GLY A 191 20.08 3.55 15.90
N ASP A 192 20.15 4.23 16.99
CA ASP A 192 19.33 4.20 18.20
C ASP A 192 18.47 2.95 18.42
N GLU A 193 18.79 2.20 19.46
CA GLU A 193 17.91 1.17 20.02
C GLU A 193 16.54 1.83 20.24
N SER A 194 15.57 1.45 19.42
CA SER A 194 14.17 1.91 19.56
C SER A 194 13.73 1.54 20.99
N ALA A 195 13.61 2.53 21.85
CA ALA A 195 13.01 2.35 23.15
C ALA A 195 11.63 1.70 22.97
N ALA A 196 11.34 0.68 23.77
CA ALA A 196 10.06 -0.02 23.68
C ALA A 196 8.90 0.97 23.77
N VAL A 197 8.01 0.95 22.77
CA VAL A 197 6.83 1.82 22.73
C VAL A 197 5.79 1.25 23.69
N GLU A 198 5.66 1.85 24.85
CA GLU A 198 4.60 1.52 25.80
C GLU A 198 3.21 1.92 25.28
N GLY A 199 2.16 1.27 25.84
CA GLY A 199 0.79 1.42 25.39
C GLY A 199 0.31 2.88 25.32
N GLY A 200 -0.14 3.32 24.13
CA GLY A 200 -0.64 4.69 23.90
C GLY A 200 -0.22 5.32 22.57
N ALA A 201 0.69 4.68 21.82
CA ALA A 201 1.25 5.20 20.56
C ALA A 201 0.17 5.71 19.58
N VAL A 202 -0.92 4.97 19.41
CA VAL A 202 -2.03 5.39 18.51
C VAL A 202 -2.63 6.71 18.99
N ARG A 203 -2.89 6.88 20.30
CA ARG A 203 -3.48 8.09 20.85
C ARG A 203 -2.53 9.28 20.71
N THR A 204 -1.26 9.06 20.99
CA THR A 204 -0.21 10.08 20.87
C THR A 204 -0.03 10.52 19.43
N LEU A 205 0.10 9.57 18.49
CA LEU A 205 0.22 9.87 17.06
C LEU A 205 -1.04 10.57 16.53
N TRP A 206 -2.24 10.11 16.93
CA TRP A 206 -3.50 10.73 16.50
C TRP A 206 -3.70 12.14 17.06
N ALA A 207 -3.09 12.47 18.20
CA ALA A 207 -3.10 13.83 18.75
C ALA A 207 -2.34 14.82 17.87
N LEU A 208 -1.36 14.36 17.08
CA LEU A 208 -0.57 15.19 16.19
C LEU A 208 -1.40 15.63 14.96
N PRO A 209 -1.53 16.95 14.70
CA PRO A 209 -2.26 17.45 13.53
C PRO A 209 -1.68 16.94 12.21
N THR A 210 -0.35 16.78 12.14
CA THR A 210 0.36 16.25 10.98
C THR A 210 -0.05 14.81 10.70
N MET A 211 -0.15 13.94 11.71
CA MET A 211 -0.59 12.55 11.51
C MET A 211 -2.00 12.47 10.93
N ARG A 212 -2.93 13.28 11.44
CA ARG A 212 -4.30 13.36 10.89
C ARG A 212 -4.30 13.84 9.44
N THR A 213 -3.43 14.79 9.10
CA THR A 213 -3.27 15.28 7.72
C THR A 213 -2.77 14.18 6.79
N LEU A 214 -1.75 13.42 7.21
CA LEU A 214 -1.19 12.31 6.44
C LEU A 214 -2.20 11.17 6.25
N CYS A 215 -2.93 10.80 7.31
CA CYS A 215 -4.02 9.82 7.22
C CYS A 215 -5.13 10.29 6.27
N GLY A 216 -5.53 11.57 6.34
CA GLY A 216 -6.53 12.12 5.43
C GLY A 216 -6.09 12.13 3.97
N LEU A 217 -4.83 12.44 3.69
CA LEU A 217 -4.26 12.36 2.34
C LEU A 217 -4.18 10.93 1.83
N ALA A 218 -3.80 9.96 2.69
CA ALA A 218 -3.82 8.55 2.36
C ALA A 218 -5.24 8.06 2.08
N PHE A 219 -6.22 8.45 2.90
CA PHE A 219 -7.64 8.14 2.70
C PHE A 219 -8.13 8.60 1.33
N VAL A 220 -7.89 9.87 0.98
CA VAL A 220 -8.33 10.44 -0.30
C VAL A 220 -7.58 9.81 -1.47
N GLY A 221 -6.25 9.80 -1.43
CA GLY A 221 -5.42 9.39 -2.57
C GLY A 221 -5.55 7.89 -2.87
N PHE A 222 -5.41 7.04 -1.86
CA PHE A 222 -5.57 5.59 -2.03
C PHE A 222 -7.03 5.22 -2.26
N GLY A 223 -7.97 5.96 -1.65
CA GLY A 223 -9.41 5.77 -1.88
C GLY A 223 -9.81 5.93 -3.34
N VAL A 224 -9.38 7.02 -3.98
CA VAL A 224 -9.64 7.25 -5.41
C VAL A 224 -8.93 6.23 -6.29
N PHE A 225 -7.68 5.84 -5.94
CA PHE A 225 -6.96 4.80 -6.65
C PHE A 225 -7.70 3.46 -6.64
N VAL A 226 -8.15 3.01 -5.46
CA VAL A 226 -8.90 1.75 -5.32
C VAL A 226 -10.23 1.81 -6.09
N ALA A 227 -10.95 2.92 -5.99
CA ALA A 227 -12.20 3.09 -6.72
C ALA A 227 -12.00 3.04 -8.24
N LEU A 228 -10.94 3.67 -8.77
CA LEU A 228 -10.56 3.56 -10.18
C LEU A 228 -10.18 2.13 -10.54
N ALA A 229 -9.35 1.47 -9.73
CA ALA A 229 -8.92 0.09 -9.98
C ALA A 229 -10.11 -0.89 -10.02
N THR A 230 -11.14 -0.65 -9.19
CA THR A 230 -12.32 -1.51 -9.08
C THR A 230 -13.35 -1.22 -10.16
N TRP A 231 -13.62 0.06 -10.45
CA TRP A 231 -14.80 0.45 -11.23
C TRP A 231 -14.52 1.01 -12.62
N LEU A 232 -13.24 1.26 -12.99
CA LEU A 232 -12.90 1.90 -14.25
C LEU A 232 -13.52 1.19 -15.46
N GLN A 233 -13.47 -0.14 -15.49
CA GLN A 233 -14.05 -0.95 -16.56
C GLN A 233 -15.56 -0.72 -16.67
N THR A 234 -16.28 -0.86 -15.56
CA THR A 234 -17.73 -0.69 -15.52
C THR A 234 -18.15 0.71 -15.93
N LEU A 235 -17.44 1.75 -15.46
CA LEU A 235 -17.71 3.14 -15.78
C LEU A 235 -17.40 3.51 -17.24
N LEU A 236 -16.46 2.81 -17.88
CA LEU A 236 -16.11 3.07 -19.28
C LEU A 236 -16.87 2.19 -20.28
N SER A 237 -17.53 1.12 -19.81
CA SER A 237 -18.33 0.21 -20.66
C SER A 237 -19.44 0.92 -21.46
N PRO A 238 -20.23 1.87 -20.89
CA PRO A 238 -21.24 2.59 -21.65
C PRO A 238 -20.68 3.46 -22.80
N ALA A 239 -19.38 3.81 -22.73
CA ALA A 239 -18.67 4.51 -23.80
C ALA A 239 -18.10 3.57 -24.86
N GLY A 240 -18.45 2.28 -24.86
CA GLY A 240 -17.98 1.29 -25.83
C GLY A 240 -16.54 0.82 -25.62
N ILE A 241 -15.94 1.09 -24.43
CA ILE A 241 -14.59 0.63 -24.11
C ILE A 241 -14.68 -0.80 -23.60
N SER A 242 -13.99 -1.72 -24.27
CA SER A 242 -13.95 -3.13 -23.90
C SER A 242 -13.22 -3.34 -22.57
N GLU A 243 -13.55 -4.43 -21.90
CA GLU A 243 -12.87 -4.89 -20.67
C GLU A 243 -11.36 -4.94 -20.85
N GLN A 244 -10.90 -5.51 -21.97
CA GLN A 244 -9.49 -5.59 -22.29
C GLN A 244 -8.84 -4.20 -22.37
N SER A 245 -9.49 -3.23 -23.02
CA SER A 245 -8.98 -1.85 -23.13
C SER A 245 -8.93 -1.17 -21.77
N ALA A 246 -9.94 -1.34 -20.93
CA ALA A 246 -9.94 -0.82 -19.58
C ALA A 246 -8.82 -1.44 -18.70
N GLY A 247 -8.58 -2.74 -18.85
CA GLY A 247 -7.45 -3.43 -18.22
C GLY A 247 -6.10 -2.87 -18.66
N VAL A 248 -5.91 -2.59 -19.94
CA VAL A 248 -4.69 -1.95 -20.46
C VAL A 248 -4.51 -0.54 -19.88
N LEU A 249 -5.58 0.23 -19.70
CA LEU A 249 -5.51 1.54 -19.03
C LEU A 249 -5.04 1.43 -17.59
N LEU A 250 -5.53 0.44 -16.82
CA LEU A 250 -5.08 0.19 -15.45
C LEU A 250 -3.61 -0.24 -15.40
N VAL A 251 -3.19 -1.11 -16.30
CA VAL A 251 -1.77 -1.50 -16.45
C VAL A 251 -0.92 -0.27 -16.75
N ALA A 252 -1.34 0.60 -17.66
CA ALA A 252 -0.62 1.83 -17.99
C ALA A 252 -0.51 2.76 -16.76
N MET A 253 -1.57 2.88 -15.95
CA MET A 253 -1.57 3.64 -14.69
C MET A 253 -0.52 3.10 -13.72
N VAL A 254 -0.50 1.79 -13.51
CA VAL A 254 0.43 1.15 -12.56
C VAL A 254 1.87 1.25 -13.06
N VAL A 255 2.13 1.02 -14.35
CA VAL A 255 3.48 1.15 -14.95
C VAL A 255 4.00 2.59 -14.81
N ALA A 256 3.19 3.57 -15.16
CA ALA A 256 3.54 4.98 -14.99
C ALA A 256 3.79 5.31 -13.49
N GLY A 257 2.98 4.75 -12.60
CA GLY A 257 3.13 4.91 -11.16
C GLY A 257 4.43 4.31 -10.62
N ILE A 258 4.81 3.12 -11.06
CA ILE A 258 6.10 2.50 -10.70
C ILE A 258 7.26 3.41 -11.13
N ALA A 259 7.22 3.93 -12.36
CA ALA A 259 8.22 4.87 -12.84
C ALA A 259 8.25 6.16 -11.98
N GLY A 260 7.08 6.68 -11.61
CA GLY A 260 6.94 7.81 -10.71
C GLY A 260 7.52 7.52 -9.32
N CYS A 261 7.25 6.36 -8.74
CA CYS A 261 7.79 5.95 -7.43
C CYS A 261 9.31 5.82 -7.44
N ALA A 262 9.91 5.39 -8.55
CA ALA A 262 11.35 5.26 -8.67
C ALA A 262 12.07 6.63 -8.66
N VAL A 263 11.45 7.67 -9.23
CA VAL A 263 12.11 8.95 -9.49
C VAL A 263 11.67 10.06 -8.53
N LEU A 264 10.35 10.20 -8.30
CA LEU A 264 9.82 11.39 -7.63
C LEU A 264 10.14 11.46 -6.13
N PRO A 265 9.90 10.42 -5.28
CA PRO A 265 10.08 10.56 -3.84
C PRO A 265 11.51 10.97 -3.43
N PRO A 266 12.59 10.32 -3.94
CA PRO A 266 13.95 10.73 -3.58
C PRO A 266 14.32 12.11 -4.11
N LEU A 267 13.78 12.51 -5.27
CA LEU A 267 14.01 13.84 -5.84
C LEU A 267 13.34 14.94 -5.01
N LEU A 268 12.09 14.69 -4.62
CA LEU A 268 11.28 15.61 -3.82
C LEU A 268 11.88 15.81 -2.42
N ALA A 269 12.31 14.72 -1.77
CA ALA A 269 12.94 14.76 -0.47
C ALA A 269 14.22 15.62 -0.48
N ARG A 270 15.05 15.50 -1.54
CA ARG A 270 16.26 16.32 -1.70
C ARG A 270 15.98 17.81 -1.94
N ARG A 271 14.85 18.15 -2.55
CA ARG A 271 14.47 19.53 -2.90
C ARG A 271 13.53 20.17 -1.89
N GLY A 272 13.02 19.44 -0.90
CA GLY A 272 12.01 19.91 0.05
C GLY A 272 10.70 20.32 -0.65
N ALA A 273 10.36 19.66 -1.77
CA ALA A 273 9.23 20.03 -2.63
C ALA A 273 7.98 19.15 -2.41
N GLU A 274 7.96 18.33 -1.33
CA GLU A 274 6.90 17.35 -1.04
C GLU A 274 5.53 18.01 -0.94
N ARG A 275 5.42 19.17 -0.27
CA ARG A 275 4.15 19.92 -0.13
C ARG A 275 3.58 20.34 -1.49
N THR A 276 4.43 20.88 -2.36
CA THR A 276 4.03 21.32 -3.71
C THR A 276 3.61 20.12 -4.55
N PHE A 277 4.35 19.02 -4.44
CA PHE A 277 4.01 17.77 -5.10
C PHE A 277 2.65 17.23 -4.62
N MET A 278 2.39 17.18 -3.31
CA MET A 278 1.13 16.68 -2.76
C MET A 278 -0.07 17.51 -3.25
N ARG A 279 0.08 18.84 -3.34
CA ARG A 279 -0.96 19.70 -3.96
C ARG A 279 -1.17 19.33 -5.43
N GLY A 280 -0.09 19.15 -6.18
CA GLY A 280 -0.15 18.71 -7.58
C GLY A 280 -0.81 17.35 -7.72
N ALA A 281 -0.48 16.39 -6.87
CA ALA A 281 -1.05 15.03 -6.90
C ALA A 281 -2.57 15.04 -6.66
N VAL A 282 -3.03 15.78 -5.66
CA VAL A 282 -4.47 15.92 -5.35
C VAL A 282 -5.21 16.61 -6.52
N LEU A 283 -4.65 17.66 -7.08
CA LEU A 283 -5.24 18.36 -8.24
C LEU A 283 -5.23 17.46 -9.49
N THR A 284 -4.13 16.73 -9.74
CA THR A 284 -4.07 15.76 -10.84
C THR A 284 -5.14 14.67 -10.68
N SER A 285 -5.36 14.19 -9.45
CA SER A 285 -6.45 13.25 -9.16
C SER A 285 -7.82 13.85 -9.49
N ALA A 286 -8.10 15.05 -9.00
CA ALA A 286 -9.40 15.73 -9.20
C ALA A 286 -9.68 16.00 -10.68
N PHE A 287 -8.74 16.67 -11.36
CA PHE A 287 -8.89 17.00 -12.78
C PHE A 287 -8.84 15.77 -13.67
N GLY A 288 -8.02 14.77 -13.30
CA GLY A 288 -7.95 13.49 -14.01
C GLY A 288 -9.26 12.73 -13.96
N CYS A 289 -9.90 12.61 -12.79
CA CYS A 289 -11.22 12.00 -12.67
C CYS A 289 -12.26 12.75 -13.50
N ALA A 290 -12.32 14.08 -13.40
CA ALA A 290 -13.25 14.88 -14.20
C ALA A 290 -13.00 14.71 -15.72
N ALA A 291 -11.74 14.69 -16.15
CA ALA A 291 -11.37 14.49 -17.55
C ALA A 291 -11.73 13.08 -18.06
N LEU A 292 -11.60 12.03 -17.24
CA LEU A 292 -12.05 10.67 -17.61
C LEU A 292 -13.54 10.61 -17.88
N GLY A 293 -14.35 11.36 -17.12
CA GLY A 293 -15.79 11.48 -17.37
C GLY A 293 -16.14 12.31 -18.61
N ALA A 294 -15.35 13.34 -18.92
CA ALA A 294 -15.63 14.27 -20.00
C ALA A 294 -15.06 13.80 -21.37
N PHE A 295 -13.89 13.16 -21.40
CA PHE A 295 -13.28 12.74 -22.65
C PHE A 295 -13.95 11.49 -23.22
N THR A 296 -14.12 11.44 -24.54
CA THR A 296 -14.68 10.28 -25.25
C THR A 296 -13.59 9.46 -25.97
N MET A 297 -12.48 10.09 -26.33
CA MET A 297 -11.39 9.44 -27.06
C MET A 297 -10.56 8.56 -26.14
N LEU A 298 -10.37 7.30 -26.51
CA LEU A 298 -9.55 6.33 -25.75
C LEU A 298 -8.11 6.82 -25.53
N GLY A 299 -7.48 7.42 -26.54
CA GLY A 299 -6.13 7.96 -26.44
C GLY A 299 -5.99 9.09 -25.41
N ALA A 300 -7.01 9.99 -25.33
CA ALA A 300 -7.04 11.05 -24.32
C ALA A 300 -7.19 10.46 -22.90
N ARG A 301 -8.08 9.49 -22.71
CA ARG A 301 -8.24 8.76 -21.44
C ARG A 301 -6.95 8.03 -21.04
N ALA A 302 -6.26 7.41 -21.99
CA ALA A 302 -4.97 6.75 -21.74
C ALA A 302 -3.91 7.73 -21.25
N GLY A 303 -3.80 8.90 -21.88
CA GLY A 303 -2.91 9.96 -21.43
C GLY A 303 -3.22 10.46 -20.03
N VAL A 304 -4.51 10.71 -19.73
CA VAL A 304 -4.97 11.13 -18.39
C VAL A 304 -4.61 10.07 -17.34
N ILE A 305 -4.93 8.81 -17.58
CA ILE A 305 -4.66 7.71 -16.64
C ILE A 305 -3.16 7.52 -16.41
N ALA A 306 -2.33 7.62 -17.45
CA ALA A 306 -0.88 7.54 -17.32
C ALA A 306 -0.32 8.70 -16.46
N VAL A 307 -0.79 9.93 -16.66
CA VAL A 307 -0.42 11.08 -15.83
C VAL A 307 -0.89 10.90 -14.39
N MET A 308 -2.13 10.43 -14.20
CA MET A 308 -2.64 10.12 -12.86
C MET A 308 -1.75 9.06 -12.18
N GLY A 309 -1.42 7.97 -12.85
CA GLY A 309 -0.53 6.95 -12.32
C GLY A 309 0.83 7.51 -11.92
N LEU A 310 1.48 8.24 -12.84
CA LEU A 310 2.80 8.85 -12.64
C LEU A 310 2.86 9.77 -11.40
N VAL A 311 1.77 10.45 -11.08
CA VAL A 311 1.73 11.47 -10.02
C VAL A 311 1.06 10.97 -8.75
N MET A 312 -0.04 10.21 -8.84
CA MET A 312 -0.81 9.78 -7.65
C MET A 312 -0.12 8.65 -6.89
N LEU A 313 0.44 7.63 -7.59
CA LEU A 313 1.03 6.48 -6.91
C LEU A 313 2.26 6.88 -6.05
N PRO A 314 3.17 7.75 -6.51
CA PRO A 314 4.27 8.24 -5.68
C PRO A 314 3.86 9.07 -4.45
N ALA A 315 2.60 9.53 -4.37
CA ALA A 315 2.12 10.24 -3.19
C ALA A 315 2.17 9.35 -1.93
N LEU A 316 1.91 8.04 -2.07
CA LEU A 316 1.96 7.11 -0.95
C LEU A 316 3.37 7.01 -0.32
N PRO A 317 4.47 6.72 -1.06
CA PRO A 317 5.80 6.72 -0.47
C PRO A 317 6.23 8.09 0.07
N VAL A 318 5.75 9.20 -0.48
CA VAL A 318 6.00 10.54 0.10
C VAL A 318 5.29 10.70 1.45
N ILE A 319 4.04 10.25 1.57
CA ILE A 319 3.30 10.21 2.85
C ILE A 319 4.03 9.32 3.86
N LEU A 320 4.43 8.10 3.47
CA LEU A 320 5.13 7.16 4.34
C LEU A 320 6.48 7.70 4.81
N THR A 321 7.22 8.40 3.95
CA THR A 321 8.48 9.06 4.33
C THR A 321 8.25 10.20 5.36
N ALA A 322 7.18 10.99 5.17
CA ALA A 322 6.81 12.00 6.16
C ALA A 322 6.35 11.38 7.49
N THR A 323 5.68 10.22 7.42
CA THR A 323 5.24 9.45 8.59
C THR A 323 6.44 8.88 9.35
N GLU A 324 7.41 8.31 8.66
CA GLU A 324 8.65 7.78 9.26
C GLU A 324 9.37 8.87 10.06
N ARG A 325 9.54 10.05 9.47
CA ARG A 325 10.17 11.20 10.14
C ARG A 325 9.42 11.66 11.40
N LEU A 326 8.11 11.48 11.45
CA LEU A 326 7.25 11.93 12.56
C LEU A 326 7.17 10.89 13.69
N ALA A 327 7.28 9.62 13.37
CA ALA A 327 6.86 8.52 14.25
C ALA A 327 7.88 8.13 15.32
N GLY A 328 9.18 8.45 15.16
CA GLY A 328 10.23 8.04 16.08
C GLY A 328 10.22 6.52 16.28
N SER A 329 10.08 6.06 17.54
CA SER A 329 10.07 4.63 17.87
C SER A 329 8.76 3.90 17.48
N ALA A 330 7.68 4.64 17.14
CA ALA A 330 6.36 4.09 16.81
C ALA A 330 6.12 3.96 15.28
N GLU A 331 7.15 3.71 14.49
CA GLU A 331 7.09 3.67 13.02
C GLU A 331 6.14 2.60 12.49
N GLY A 332 6.09 1.42 13.11
CA GLY A 332 5.18 0.35 12.72
C GLY A 332 3.72 0.75 12.93
N THR A 333 3.39 1.32 14.10
CA THR A 333 2.04 1.83 14.40
C THR A 333 1.67 2.98 13.46
N ALA A 334 2.57 3.90 13.20
CA ALA A 334 2.32 5.04 12.32
C ALA A 334 2.07 4.59 10.87
N GLY A 335 2.90 3.70 10.33
CA GLY A 335 2.71 3.09 9.02
C GLY A 335 1.37 2.34 8.92
N ALA A 336 1.01 1.59 9.96
CA ALA A 336 -0.27 0.90 10.06
C ALA A 336 -1.47 1.86 10.00
N MET A 337 -1.38 3.02 10.67
CA MET A 337 -2.43 4.05 10.64
C MET A 337 -2.62 4.64 9.23
N ILE A 338 -1.53 4.89 8.49
CA ILE A 338 -1.58 5.39 7.11
C ILE A 338 -2.27 4.37 6.20
N TRP A 339 -1.83 3.11 6.25
CA TRP A 339 -2.42 2.06 5.42
C TRP A 339 -3.87 1.75 5.80
N MET A 340 -4.21 1.79 7.09
CA MET A 340 -5.60 1.65 7.56
C MET A 340 -6.47 2.77 7.00
N ALA A 341 -6.01 4.02 7.08
CA ALA A 341 -6.73 5.16 6.52
C ALA A 341 -6.92 5.03 5.01
N GLY A 342 -5.88 4.58 4.29
CA GLY A 342 -5.94 4.34 2.85
C GLY A 342 -6.96 3.25 2.48
N ASN A 343 -6.92 2.10 3.14
CA ASN A 343 -7.88 1.01 2.90
C ASN A 343 -9.32 1.41 3.25
N LEU A 344 -9.52 2.14 4.35
CA LEU A 344 -10.83 2.70 4.70
C LEU A 344 -11.32 3.67 3.63
N GLY A 345 -10.43 4.52 3.10
CA GLY A 345 -10.74 5.40 1.97
C GLY A 345 -11.13 4.60 0.73
N GLY A 346 -10.41 3.51 0.44
CA GLY A 346 -10.74 2.58 -0.64
C GLY A 346 -12.16 2.05 -0.54
N LEU A 347 -12.54 1.52 0.62
CA LEU A 347 -13.90 1.04 0.87
C LEU A 347 -14.96 2.14 0.70
N VAL A 348 -14.73 3.30 1.30
CA VAL A 348 -15.72 4.40 1.28
C VAL A 348 -15.90 4.96 -0.12
N VAL A 349 -14.81 5.24 -0.84
CA VAL A 349 -14.90 5.82 -2.19
C VAL A 349 -15.45 4.81 -3.19
N ALA A 350 -15.06 3.52 -3.08
CA ALA A 350 -15.63 2.47 -3.92
C ALA A 350 -17.15 2.30 -3.71
N LEU A 351 -17.63 2.41 -2.45
CA LEU A 351 -19.07 2.39 -2.15
C LEU A 351 -19.80 3.61 -2.73
N ILE A 352 -19.20 4.80 -2.67
CA ILE A 352 -19.79 6.01 -3.32
C ILE A 352 -19.92 5.77 -4.82
N VAL A 353 -18.88 5.26 -5.46
CA VAL A 353 -18.90 4.96 -6.90
C VAL A 353 -19.91 3.85 -7.23
N GLN A 354 -20.04 2.83 -6.38
CA GLN A 354 -21.02 1.76 -6.55
C GLN A 354 -22.46 2.28 -6.63
N VAL A 355 -22.80 3.23 -5.77
CA VAL A 355 -24.15 3.86 -5.81
C VAL A 355 -24.36 4.63 -7.11
N LEU A 356 -23.32 5.19 -7.68
CA LEU A 356 -23.34 6.02 -8.89
C LEU A 356 -22.93 5.24 -10.16
N VAL A 357 -22.83 3.93 -10.11
CA VAL A 357 -22.23 3.10 -11.19
C VAL A 357 -23.00 3.20 -12.51
N HIS A 358 -24.31 3.46 -12.45
CA HIS A 358 -25.17 3.64 -13.63
C HIS A 358 -25.06 5.03 -14.25
N GLU A 359 -24.41 5.98 -13.56
CA GLU A 359 -24.20 7.37 -13.98
C GLU A 359 -22.68 7.66 -14.02
N PRO A 360 -21.94 7.21 -15.07
CA PRO A 360 -20.49 7.25 -15.09
C PRO A 360 -19.91 8.66 -14.85
N LEU A 361 -20.51 9.69 -15.46
CA LEU A 361 -20.07 11.07 -15.26
C LEU A 361 -20.21 11.49 -13.79
N ALA A 362 -21.34 11.16 -13.15
CA ALA A 362 -21.55 11.47 -11.73
C ALA A 362 -20.54 10.73 -10.84
N ALA A 363 -20.23 9.47 -11.14
CA ALA A 363 -19.22 8.68 -10.43
C ALA A 363 -17.83 9.32 -10.55
N PHE A 364 -17.40 9.71 -11.75
CA PHE A 364 -16.11 10.40 -11.95
C PHE A 364 -16.07 11.76 -11.27
N LEU A 365 -17.15 12.53 -11.31
CA LEU A 365 -17.26 13.83 -10.61
C LEU A 365 -17.26 13.65 -9.08
N ALA A 366 -17.87 12.59 -8.56
CA ALA A 366 -17.81 12.26 -7.13
C ALA A 366 -16.36 11.95 -6.69
N MET A 367 -15.62 11.15 -7.47
CA MET A 367 -14.19 10.90 -7.22
C MET A 367 -13.36 12.20 -7.30
N ALA A 368 -13.67 13.08 -8.25
CA ALA A 368 -13.03 14.39 -8.35
C ALA A 368 -13.33 15.25 -7.11
N ALA A 369 -14.58 15.28 -6.64
CA ALA A 369 -14.97 16.01 -5.44
C ALA A 369 -14.28 15.47 -4.19
N VAL A 370 -14.21 14.14 -4.02
CA VAL A 370 -13.43 13.50 -2.95
C VAL A 370 -11.97 13.91 -3.02
N SER A 371 -11.37 13.93 -4.22
CA SER A 371 -9.98 14.39 -4.39
C SER A 371 -9.81 15.83 -3.93
N LEU A 372 -10.75 16.73 -4.25
CA LEU A 372 -10.69 18.14 -3.84
C LEU A 372 -10.71 18.33 -2.31
N LEU A 373 -11.33 17.41 -1.55
CA LEU A 373 -11.23 17.41 -0.08
C LEU A 373 -9.79 17.24 0.40
N GLY A 374 -8.92 16.66 -0.40
CA GLY A 374 -7.48 16.58 -0.12
C GLY A 374 -6.71 17.90 -0.27
N VAL A 375 -7.26 18.93 -0.96
CA VAL A 375 -6.54 20.19 -1.20
C VAL A 375 -6.15 20.92 0.10
N PRO A 376 -7.06 21.15 1.07
CA PRO A 376 -6.70 21.76 2.34
C PRO A 376 -5.72 20.90 3.16
N LEU A 377 -5.79 19.58 3.04
CA LEU A 377 -4.84 18.66 3.68
C LEU A 377 -3.45 18.77 3.02
N ALA A 378 -3.37 18.78 1.70
CA ALA A 378 -2.12 18.96 0.97
C ALA A 378 -1.47 20.34 1.24
N ALA A 379 -2.28 21.37 1.50
CA ALA A 379 -1.78 22.67 1.93
C ALA A 379 -1.11 22.63 3.31
N ARG A 380 -1.51 21.69 4.18
CA ARG A 380 -0.95 21.48 5.51
C ARG A 380 0.10 20.37 5.56
N PHE A 381 0.48 19.81 4.40
CA PHE A 381 1.53 18.78 4.36
C PHE A 381 2.81 19.30 5.05
N PRO A 382 3.45 18.51 5.94
CA PRO A 382 4.57 18.98 6.74
C PRO A 382 5.75 19.43 5.86
N SER A 383 6.40 20.52 6.22
CA SER A 383 7.73 20.85 5.70
C SER A 383 8.79 20.15 6.57
N ALA A 384 9.97 19.93 6.04
CA ALA A 384 11.05 19.31 6.80
C ALA A 384 11.29 20.00 8.17
N ARG A 385 11.22 21.33 8.21
CA ARG A 385 11.39 22.12 9.45
C ARG A 385 10.22 22.00 10.43
N SER A 386 8.98 21.81 9.96
CA SER A 386 7.82 21.67 10.84
C SER A 386 7.75 20.29 11.47
N ALA A 387 8.26 19.26 10.80
CA ALA A 387 8.35 17.92 11.34
C ALA A 387 9.32 17.81 12.53
N GLU A 388 10.48 18.50 12.46
CA GLU A 388 11.47 18.50 13.56
C GLU A 388 10.90 19.09 14.86
N GLY A 389 10.07 20.13 14.78
CA GLY A 389 9.41 20.72 15.95
C GLY A 389 8.35 19.81 16.58
N GLU A 390 7.56 19.09 15.78
CA GLU A 390 6.55 18.15 16.28
C GLU A 390 7.17 16.84 16.81
N VAL A 391 8.31 16.40 16.26
CA VAL A 391 9.08 15.25 16.75
C VAL A 391 9.59 15.51 18.17
N ALA A 392 10.11 16.71 18.46
CA ALA A 392 10.54 17.08 19.80
C ALA A 392 9.38 17.06 20.81
N VAL A 393 8.19 17.51 20.41
CA VAL A 393 6.98 17.48 21.25
C VAL A 393 6.44 16.05 21.39
N GLY A 394 6.37 15.28 20.30
CA GLY A 394 5.91 13.89 20.30
C GLY A 394 6.83 12.97 21.09
N GLY A 395 8.14 13.12 20.95
CA GLY A 395 9.14 12.37 21.72
C GLY A 395 9.05 12.67 23.22
N ALA A 396 8.85 13.95 23.58
CA ALA A 396 8.64 14.34 24.97
C ALA A 396 7.32 13.80 25.56
N MET A 397 6.25 13.72 24.76
CA MET A 397 4.97 13.11 25.18
C MET A 397 5.07 11.59 25.34
N LEU A 398 5.80 10.89 24.47
CA LEU A 398 6.04 9.45 24.56
C LEU A 398 6.95 9.11 25.76
N ALA A 399 7.97 9.93 26.04
CA ALA A 399 8.85 9.78 27.19
C ALA A 399 8.15 10.16 28.51
N GLY A 400 7.29 11.18 28.50
CA GLY A 400 6.54 11.63 29.69
C GLY A 400 5.45 10.66 30.14
N SER A 401 4.89 9.85 29.23
CA SER A 401 3.95 8.77 29.58
C SER A 401 4.63 7.60 30.30
N ALA A 402 5.92 7.36 30.04
CA ALA A 402 6.70 6.33 30.72
C ALA A 402 7.03 6.69 32.18
N SER A 403 7.25 7.97 32.47
CA SER A 403 7.57 8.43 33.83
C SER A 403 6.35 8.58 34.77
N GLY A 404 5.15 8.73 34.19
CA GLY A 404 3.91 8.89 34.99
C GLY A 404 3.35 7.59 35.59
N VAL A 405 3.77 6.41 35.09
CA VAL A 405 3.32 5.10 35.59
C VAL A 405 4.22 4.58 36.71
N ALA A 406 5.47 5.00 36.78
CA ALA A 406 6.43 4.59 37.80
C ALA A 406 6.25 5.31 39.15
N GLY A 407 5.37 6.30 39.25
CA GLY A 407 5.16 7.14 40.46
C GLY A 407 3.96 6.78 41.33
N ASN A 408 3.25 5.68 41.08
CA ASN A 408 2.03 5.30 41.79
C ASN A 408 2.09 3.94 42.51
N GLU A 409 3.31 3.41 42.72
CA GLU A 409 3.56 2.26 43.61
C GLU A 409 4.46 2.68 44.77
N ASP A 410 3.91 3.50 45.69
CA ASP A 410 4.36 3.66 47.08
C ASP A 410 3.15 3.72 47.99
#